data_3c4abd2c00f84bd9a39d6436bec1a545
#
_entry.id   3c4abd2c00f84bd9a39d6436bec1a545
#
_cell.length_a   1.000
_cell.length_b   1.000
_cell.length_c   1.000
_cell.angle_alpha   90.00
_cell.angle_beta   90.00
_cell.angle_gamma   90.00
#
_symmetry.space_group_name_H-M   'P 1'
#
loop_
_entity.id
_entity.type
_entity.pdbx_description
1 polymer ?
#
loop_
_entity_poly.entity_id
_entity_poly.type
_entity_poly.pdbx_seq_one_letter_code
_entity_poly.pdbx_strand_id
1 'polypeptide(L)'
;MARATTPIILLAAPLLLGGCMATTGGPAPTAGAQAGFASGVATAGGGLSATQIAAMPGEAAPLPVGFSSAIPASLAAARKVFVPAYGVSYIHTQNARAVSQGGLMGGFGGGSTRSASVRTGLTGIAPETFQRIADEAHADLLAQLRAAGIEVATAEEAGAIAASAPRIAGNAHDGSAGGTMLGGQSTGWRTLGAQAAPLVSGLSGEGAGGGLAGLAAIGGNQAAQRMADASGGLVLAPLLRLDYVNVSSSGRSLLAATANAEATAQFSVAPGTAVTYAARRQGMGASDIGTLQLAASVPSAEPFATMAASGGAAGNWVGLGTRTDAAVQAVEARWVALARAAYRGFNAAIVQQLRAARPTA
;
A
#
# COMPACT_ATOMS: atom_id res chain seq x y z
N MET A 1 -18.61 -3.69 54.07
CA MET A 1 -18.48 -4.98 53.39
C MET A 1 -19.77 -5.28 52.66
N ALA A 2 -19.81 -5.06 51.37
CA ALA A 2 -20.89 -5.54 50.50
C ALA A 2 -20.28 -5.72 49.07
N ARG A 3 -20.16 -6.96 48.65
CA ARG A 3 -19.70 -7.33 47.29
C ARG A 3 -20.89 -7.24 46.32
N ALA A 4 -20.80 -6.39 45.35
CA ALA A 4 -21.72 -6.36 44.21
C ALA A 4 -21.22 -7.30 43.09
N THR A 5 -21.97 -8.34 42.86
CA THR A 5 -21.80 -9.27 41.71
C THR A 5 -22.58 -8.76 40.54
N THR A 6 -21.87 -8.48 39.42
CA THR A 6 -22.48 -8.08 38.15
C THR A 6 -22.71 -9.34 37.29
N PRO A 7 -23.92 -9.57 36.73
CA PRO A 7 -24.18 -10.69 35.87
C PRO A 7 -23.69 -10.41 34.42
N ILE A 8 -22.97 -11.40 33.85
CA ILE A 8 -22.60 -11.44 32.46
C ILE A 8 -23.81 -11.91 31.64
N ILE A 9 -24.35 -11.03 30.78
CA ILE A 9 -25.36 -11.38 29.81
C ILE A 9 -24.66 -11.84 28.52
N LEU A 10 -24.71 -13.14 28.25
CA LEU A 10 -24.37 -13.71 26.94
C LEU A 10 -25.51 -13.44 25.96
N LEU A 11 -25.28 -12.55 24.99
CA LEU A 11 -26.14 -12.43 23.81
C LEU A 11 -25.67 -13.40 22.73
N ALA A 12 -26.43 -14.44 22.51
CA ALA A 12 -26.29 -15.31 21.36
C ALA A 12 -26.97 -14.65 20.14
N ALA A 13 -26.19 -14.35 19.10
CA ALA A 13 -26.72 -13.90 17.82
C ALA A 13 -26.95 -15.12 16.89
N PRO A 14 -28.12 -15.22 16.23
CA PRO A 14 -28.36 -16.29 15.26
C PRO A 14 -27.66 -16.00 13.93
N LEU A 15 -26.92 -17.00 13.46
CA LEU A 15 -26.44 -17.06 12.08
C LEU A 15 -27.63 -17.24 11.12
N LEU A 16 -27.94 -16.21 10.35
CA LEU A 16 -28.80 -16.34 9.17
C LEU A 16 -27.90 -16.58 7.95
N LEU A 17 -27.79 -17.85 7.55
CA LEU A 17 -27.33 -18.25 6.24
C LEU A 17 -28.42 -17.91 5.21
N GLY A 18 -28.30 -16.76 4.54
CA GLY A 18 -29.11 -16.37 3.40
C GLY A 18 -28.30 -16.55 2.12
N GLY A 19 -28.36 -17.72 1.50
CA GLY A 19 -27.86 -17.94 0.17
C GLY A 19 -28.73 -17.23 -0.86
N CYS A 20 -28.25 -16.18 -1.51
CA CYS A 20 -28.79 -15.67 -2.76
C CYS A 20 -27.91 -16.14 -3.91
N MET A 21 -28.30 -17.22 -4.56
CA MET A 21 -27.82 -17.55 -5.91
C MET A 21 -28.46 -16.56 -6.90
N ALA A 22 -27.66 -15.58 -7.36
CA ALA A 22 -27.97 -14.81 -8.54
C ALA A 22 -27.48 -15.56 -9.77
N THR A 23 -28.35 -16.27 -10.45
CA THR A 23 -28.10 -16.82 -11.79
C THR A 23 -28.20 -15.70 -12.81
N THR A 24 -27.07 -15.11 -13.20
CA THR A 24 -26.96 -14.33 -14.43
C THR A 24 -26.62 -15.29 -15.56
N GLY A 25 -27.57 -15.51 -16.47
CA GLY A 25 -27.39 -16.34 -17.66
C GLY A 25 -26.36 -15.75 -18.62
N GLY A 26 -25.15 -16.28 -18.58
CA GLY A 26 -24.19 -16.22 -19.67
C GLY A 26 -24.32 -17.48 -20.53
N PRO A 27 -23.96 -17.44 -21.83
CA PRO A 27 -24.06 -18.60 -22.70
C PRO A 27 -23.24 -19.77 -22.14
N ALA A 28 -23.88 -20.92 -22.04
CA ALA A 28 -23.25 -22.13 -21.49
C ALA A 28 -22.02 -22.50 -22.31
N PRO A 29 -20.87 -22.79 -21.66
CA PRO A 29 -19.75 -23.37 -22.35
C PRO A 29 -20.14 -24.77 -22.84
N THR A 30 -19.98 -25.00 -24.13
CA THR A 30 -20.17 -26.29 -24.77
C THR A 30 -19.31 -27.35 -24.10
N ALA A 31 -19.95 -28.39 -23.61
CA ALA A 31 -19.34 -29.53 -22.94
C ALA A 31 -18.37 -30.29 -23.87
N GLY A 32 -17.12 -30.18 -23.56
CA GLY A 32 -15.99 -30.98 -24.00
C GLY A 32 -15.02 -31.13 -22.83
N ALA A 33 -15.54 -31.40 -21.65
CA ALA A 33 -14.72 -31.53 -20.45
C ALA A 33 -14.21 -32.97 -20.33
N GLN A 34 -12.99 -33.19 -20.79
CA GLN A 34 -12.12 -34.12 -20.10
C GLN A 34 -11.92 -33.57 -18.68
N ALA A 35 -12.20 -34.40 -17.66
CA ALA A 35 -11.93 -34.12 -16.26
C ALA A 35 -10.41 -33.98 -16.05
N GLY A 36 -9.86 -32.85 -16.43
CA GLY A 36 -8.47 -32.48 -16.32
C GLY A 36 -8.35 -31.16 -15.57
N PHE A 37 -7.67 -31.20 -14.46
CA PHE A 37 -7.24 -30.13 -13.59
C PHE A 37 -7.19 -28.75 -14.28
N ALA A 38 -8.12 -27.86 -13.97
CA ALA A 38 -8.25 -26.55 -14.58
C ALA A 38 -7.34 -25.54 -13.87
N SER A 39 -6.48 -24.87 -14.64
CA SER A 39 -5.86 -23.62 -14.20
C SER A 39 -6.74 -22.46 -14.66
N GLY A 40 -7.03 -21.50 -13.80
CA GLY A 40 -7.94 -20.41 -14.07
C GLY A 40 -7.36 -19.03 -13.69
N VAL A 41 -7.80 -18.02 -14.41
CA VAL A 41 -7.60 -16.61 -14.03
C VAL A 41 -8.99 -15.99 -13.89
N ALA A 42 -9.26 -15.43 -12.71
CA ALA A 42 -10.46 -14.67 -12.45
C ALA A 42 -10.12 -13.18 -12.32
N THR A 43 -10.89 -12.33 -12.99
CA THR A 43 -10.79 -10.88 -12.86
C THR A 43 -12.16 -10.33 -12.52
N ALA A 44 -12.26 -9.52 -11.47
CA ALA A 44 -13.49 -8.87 -11.06
C ALA A 44 -13.28 -7.35 -11.02
N GLY A 45 -14.02 -6.64 -11.85
CA GLY A 45 -14.28 -5.21 -11.66
C GLY A 45 -15.51 -5.04 -10.76
N GLY A 46 -15.66 -3.88 -10.15
CA GLY A 46 -16.73 -3.60 -9.18
C GLY A 46 -18.18 -3.65 -9.70
N GLY A 47 -18.45 -4.27 -10.82
CA GLY A 47 -19.81 -4.46 -11.39
C GLY A 47 -20.48 -3.18 -11.90
N LEU A 48 -19.92 -2.00 -11.63
CA LEU A 48 -20.44 -0.71 -12.07
C LEU A 48 -19.76 -0.23 -13.36
N SER A 49 -20.51 0.48 -14.18
CA SER A 49 -19.95 1.16 -15.35
C SER A 49 -19.17 2.41 -14.93
N ALA A 50 -18.26 2.88 -15.80
CA ALA A 50 -17.52 4.12 -15.56
C ALA A 50 -18.45 5.33 -15.33
N THR A 51 -19.57 5.40 -16.01
CA THR A 51 -20.57 6.47 -15.82
C THR A 51 -21.22 6.41 -14.43
N GLN A 52 -21.55 5.22 -13.94
CA GLN A 52 -22.09 5.05 -12.58
C GLN A 52 -21.06 5.42 -11.51
N ILE A 53 -19.80 5.05 -11.72
CA ILE A 53 -18.70 5.41 -10.81
C ILE A 53 -18.49 6.93 -10.83
N ALA A 54 -18.55 7.58 -12.00
CA ALA A 54 -18.39 9.03 -12.13
C ALA A 54 -19.54 9.82 -11.47
N ALA A 55 -20.73 9.24 -11.36
CA ALA A 55 -21.88 9.84 -10.71
C ALA A 55 -21.85 9.73 -9.17
N MET A 56 -20.89 9.03 -8.59
CA MET A 56 -20.75 8.90 -7.14
C MET A 56 -20.30 10.23 -6.49
N PRO A 57 -20.55 10.43 -5.17
CA PRO A 57 -20.11 11.63 -4.47
C PRO A 57 -18.62 11.91 -4.65
N GLY A 58 -18.25 13.17 -4.87
CA GLY A 58 -16.87 13.60 -5.12
C GLY A 58 -15.95 13.54 -3.89
N GLU A 59 -16.50 13.32 -2.68
CA GLU A 59 -15.74 13.15 -1.46
C GLU A 59 -15.93 11.75 -0.89
N ALA A 60 -14.83 11.20 -0.33
CA ALA A 60 -14.84 9.96 0.40
C ALA A 60 -14.42 10.22 1.86
N ALA A 61 -14.94 9.42 2.79
CA ALA A 61 -14.55 9.51 4.19
C ALA A 61 -13.07 9.13 4.37
N PRO A 62 -12.33 9.77 5.29
CA PRO A 62 -10.95 9.41 5.58
C PRO A 62 -10.80 7.92 5.90
N LEU A 63 -9.82 7.27 5.31
CA LEU A 63 -9.57 5.85 5.57
C LEU A 63 -8.99 5.64 6.99
N PRO A 64 -9.41 4.59 7.72
CA PRO A 64 -8.98 4.35 9.09
C PRO A 64 -7.58 3.75 9.16
N VAL A 65 -6.56 4.56 8.85
CA VAL A 65 -5.17 4.13 8.89
C VAL A 65 -4.69 3.96 10.33
N GLY A 66 -3.96 2.88 10.60
CA GLY A 66 -3.33 2.61 11.89
C GLY A 66 -1.89 2.13 11.73
N PHE A 67 -1.06 2.36 12.75
CA PHE A 67 0.33 1.92 12.79
C PHE A 67 0.51 0.74 13.73
N SER A 68 1.45 -0.16 13.41
CA SER A 68 1.81 -1.32 14.22
C SER A 68 2.68 -0.97 15.43
N SER A 69 3.24 0.24 15.47
CA SER A 69 4.09 0.77 16.54
C SER A 69 3.69 2.18 16.89
N ALA A 70 4.21 2.69 18.00
CA ALA A 70 3.99 4.05 18.45
C ALA A 70 5.30 4.84 18.46
N ILE A 71 5.21 6.18 18.35
CA ILE A 71 6.34 7.07 18.62
C ILE A 71 6.64 7.00 20.12
N PRO A 72 7.89 6.72 20.53
CA PRO A 72 8.27 6.72 21.93
C PRO A 72 7.95 8.06 22.62
N ALA A 73 7.44 8.03 23.83
CA ALA A 73 7.06 9.24 24.59
C ALA A 73 8.25 10.19 24.80
N SER A 74 9.45 9.65 24.92
CA SER A 74 10.70 10.46 25.03
C SER A 74 10.95 11.34 23.81
N LEU A 75 10.47 10.93 22.61
CA LEU A 75 10.63 11.68 21.36
C LEU A 75 9.51 12.68 21.13
N ALA A 76 8.35 12.42 21.70
CA ALA A 76 7.17 13.28 21.56
C ALA A 76 7.23 14.54 22.45
N ALA A 77 8.18 14.63 23.37
CA ALA A 77 8.48 15.85 24.10
C ALA A 77 8.94 17.00 23.19
N ALA A 78 9.33 16.68 21.93
CA ALA A 78 9.62 17.70 20.93
C ALA A 78 8.36 18.54 20.64
N ARG A 79 8.42 19.83 20.97
CA ARG A 79 7.31 20.77 20.72
C ARG A 79 7.14 21.09 19.24
N LYS A 80 8.21 20.93 18.47
CA LYS A 80 8.33 21.30 17.06
C LYS A 80 8.53 20.05 16.20
N VAL A 81 7.90 20.04 15.02
CA VAL A 81 8.02 18.98 14.02
C VAL A 81 8.55 19.57 12.72
N PHE A 82 9.52 18.91 12.10
CA PHE A 82 10.05 19.24 10.78
C PHE A 82 9.74 18.11 9.79
N VAL A 83 9.17 18.44 8.62
CA VAL A 83 8.83 17.49 7.56
C VAL A 83 9.70 17.77 6.33
N PRO A 84 10.94 17.24 6.27
CA PRO A 84 11.88 17.51 5.17
C PRO A 84 11.53 16.78 3.88
N ALA A 85 10.77 15.69 3.96
CA ALA A 85 10.36 14.88 2.83
C ALA A 85 8.95 14.34 3.06
N TYR A 86 8.15 14.31 2.00
CA TYR A 86 6.84 13.66 1.99
C TYR A 86 6.68 12.93 0.66
N GLY A 87 6.57 11.63 0.68
CA GLY A 87 6.43 10.79 -0.50
C GLY A 87 5.05 10.17 -0.63
N VAL A 88 4.52 10.11 -1.86
CA VAL A 88 3.38 9.26 -2.19
C VAL A 88 3.82 8.27 -3.27
N SER A 89 3.67 7.00 -2.96
CA SER A 89 4.05 5.89 -3.82
C SER A 89 2.80 5.31 -4.47
N TYR A 90 2.76 5.29 -5.77
CA TYR A 90 1.65 4.79 -6.57
C TYR A 90 2.04 3.45 -7.18
N ILE A 91 1.34 2.39 -6.79
CA ILE A 91 1.47 1.11 -7.46
C ILE A 91 0.79 1.24 -8.83
N HIS A 92 1.49 0.91 -9.91
CA HIS A 92 0.99 1.05 -11.26
C HIS A 92 0.97 -0.29 -12.03
N THR A 93 1.71 -1.30 -11.55
CA THR A 93 1.68 -2.65 -12.11
C THR A 93 1.72 -3.68 -11.00
N GLN A 94 0.89 -4.70 -11.14
CA GLN A 94 0.97 -5.88 -10.29
C GLN A 94 0.91 -7.13 -11.17
N ASN A 95 1.63 -8.18 -10.75
CA ASN A 95 1.60 -9.47 -11.38
C ASN A 95 1.50 -10.55 -10.30
N ALA A 96 0.51 -11.40 -10.41
CA ALA A 96 0.40 -12.60 -9.59
C ALA A 96 0.59 -13.84 -10.47
N ARG A 97 1.43 -14.75 -10.04
CA ARG A 97 1.71 -16.01 -10.72
C ARG A 97 1.53 -17.18 -9.75
N ALA A 98 0.67 -18.09 -10.10
CA ALA A 98 0.55 -19.39 -9.47
C ALA A 98 1.27 -20.44 -10.32
N VAL A 99 2.00 -21.32 -9.69
CA VAL A 99 2.66 -22.48 -10.34
C VAL A 99 2.29 -23.73 -9.56
N SER A 100 1.71 -24.71 -10.23
CA SER A 100 1.45 -26.04 -9.69
C SER A 100 2.45 -27.00 -10.32
N GLN A 101 3.25 -27.67 -9.49
CA GLN A 101 4.08 -28.80 -9.92
C GLN A 101 3.26 -30.07 -9.75
N GLY A 102 3.21 -30.90 -10.80
CA GLY A 102 2.47 -32.17 -10.79
C GLY A 102 2.81 -33.00 -9.56
N GLY A 103 1.77 -33.55 -8.90
CA GLY A 103 1.89 -34.20 -7.61
C GLY A 103 2.81 -35.42 -7.60
N LEU A 104 3.10 -35.89 -6.40
CA LEU A 104 4.03 -37.00 -6.05
C LEU A 104 3.81 -38.31 -6.82
N MET A 105 2.63 -38.49 -7.45
CA MET A 105 2.30 -39.65 -8.30
C MET A 105 2.83 -39.55 -9.74
N GLY A 106 3.45 -38.42 -10.13
CA GLY A 106 4.09 -38.22 -11.44
C GLY A 106 5.54 -38.68 -11.50
N GLY A 107 6.01 -39.46 -10.57
CA GLY A 107 7.42 -39.89 -10.42
C GLY A 107 8.01 -40.75 -11.54
N PHE A 108 7.23 -41.09 -12.57
CA PHE A 108 7.71 -41.83 -13.73
C PHE A 108 7.12 -41.20 -15.02
N GLY A 109 7.75 -40.14 -15.51
CA GLY A 109 7.44 -39.57 -16.84
C GLY A 109 6.74 -38.21 -16.79
N GLY A 110 7.52 -37.15 -16.82
CA GLY A 110 7.10 -35.83 -17.34
C GLY A 110 5.94 -35.15 -16.65
N GLY A 111 6.09 -34.79 -15.37
CA GLY A 111 5.09 -33.98 -14.67
C GLY A 111 4.88 -32.63 -15.35
N SER A 112 3.69 -32.38 -15.93
CA SER A 112 3.35 -31.12 -16.55
C SER A 112 3.24 -30.03 -15.50
N THR A 113 4.13 -29.05 -15.52
CA THR A 113 4.02 -27.82 -14.73
C THR A 113 2.90 -26.97 -15.30
N ARG A 114 1.93 -26.60 -14.47
CA ARG A 114 0.85 -25.67 -14.85
C ARG A 114 1.11 -24.33 -14.20
N SER A 115 0.82 -23.26 -14.92
CA SER A 115 0.92 -21.91 -14.37
C SER A 115 -0.27 -21.06 -14.76
N ALA A 116 -0.73 -20.22 -13.83
CA ALA A 116 -1.67 -19.16 -14.09
C ALA A 116 -1.02 -17.85 -13.68
N SER A 117 -1.14 -16.82 -14.51
CA SER A 117 -0.64 -15.49 -14.19
C SER A 117 -1.63 -14.42 -14.61
N VAL A 118 -1.79 -13.43 -13.75
CA VAL A 118 -2.53 -12.21 -14.05
C VAL A 118 -1.59 -11.03 -13.90
N ARG A 119 -1.52 -10.19 -14.92
CA ARG A 119 -0.82 -8.92 -14.88
C ARG A 119 -1.83 -7.81 -14.95
N THR A 120 -1.73 -6.85 -14.03
CA THR A 120 -2.61 -5.70 -13.99
C THR A 120 -1.84 -4.42 -14.23
N GLY A 121 -2.49 -3.43 -14.85
CA GLY A 121 -1.96 -2.09 -15.05
C GLY A 121 -3.02 -1.04 -14.76
N LEU A 122 -2.64 0.03 -14.05
CA LEU A 122 -3.51 1.17 -13.77
C LEU A 122 -3.45 2.16 -14.94
N THR A 123 -4.63 2.58 -15.41
CA THR A 123 -4.80 3.56 -16.50
C THR A 123 -5.92 4.56 -16.14
N GLY A 124 -6.07 5.62 -16.93
CA GLY A 124 -7.16 6.60 -16.77
C GLY A 124 -6.90 7.70 -15.76
N ILE A 125 -5.66 7.89 -15.33
CA ILE A 125 -5.24 8.97 -14.44
C ILE A 125 -4.16 9.78 -15.13
N ALA A 126 -4.32 11.10 -15.18
CA ALA A 126 -3.33 11.99 -15.75
C ALA A 126 -2.06 12.05 -14.87
N PRO A 127 -0.84 12.05 -15.46
CA PRO A 127 0.42 12.08 -14.70
C PRO A 127 0.51 13.24 -13.69
N GLU A 128 -0.01 14.41 -14.04
CA GLU A 128 -0.02 15.62 -13.21
C GLU A 128 -0.86 15.42 -11.93
N THR A 129 -1.88 14.56 -12.01
CA THR A 129 -2.75 14.25 -10.88
C THR A 129 -1.99 13.56 -9.76
N PHE A 130 -1.05 12.70 -10.08
CA PHE A 130 -0.22 12.03 -9.08
C PHE A 130 0.65 13.05 -8.32
N GLN A 131 1.28 14.00 -9.02
CA GLN A 131 2.08 15.05 -8.38
C GLN A 131 1.20 15.96 -7.51
N ARG A 132 0.04 16.37 -8.02
CA ARG A 132 -0.91 17.18 -7.27
C ARG A 132 -1.35 16.50 -5.98
N ILE A 133 -1.62 15.19 -5.98
CA ILE A 133 -1.98 14.44 -4.77
C ILE A 133 -0.82 14.42 -3.77
N ALA A 134 0.43 14.30 -4.21
CA ALA A 134 1.58 14.37 -3.31
C ALA A 134 1.71 15.74 -2.64
N ASP A 135 1.50 16.82 -3.39
CA ASP A 135 1.53 18.19 -2.87
C ASP A 135 0.37 18.47 -1.91
N GLU A 136 -0.85 18.05 -2.26
CA GLU A 136 -2.04 18.16 -1.40
C GLU A 136 -1.87 17.39 -0.09
N ALA A 137 -1.30 16.18 -0.15
CA ALA A 137 -1.09 15.32 1.02
C ALA A 137 -0.10 15.94 2.02
N HIS A 138 0.99 16.52 1.52
CA HIS A 138 1.94 17.25 2.37
C HIS A 138 1.29 18.50 2.99
N ALA A 139 0.59 19.31 2.21
CA ALA A 139 -0.08 20.50 2.71
C ALA A 139 -1.12 20.16 3.79
N ASP A 140 -1.88 19.09 3.60
CA ASP A 140 -2.85 18.58 4.57
C ASP A 140 -2.18 18.14 5.88
N LEU A 141 -1.04 17.41 5.82
CA LEU A 141 -0.29 17.06 7.03
C LEU A 141 0.10 18.31 7.82
N LEU A 142 0.67 19.31 7.16
CA LEU A 142 1.07 20.55 7.84
C LEU A 142 -0.14 21.29 8.45
N ALA A 143 -1.28 21.29 7.76
CA ALA A 143 -2.53 21.86 8.26
C ALA A 143 -3.03 21.12 9.51
N GLN A 144 -3.04 19.79 9.49
CA GLN A 144 -3.47 18.96 10.62
C GLN A 144 -2.52 19.08 11.81
N LEU A 145 -1.19 19.17 11.61
CA LEU A 145 -0.21 19.42 12.67
C LEU A 145 -0.49 20.76 13.35
N ARG A 146 -0.67 21.84 12.57
CA ARG A 146 -0.98 23.18 13.11
C ARG A 146 -2.32 23.20 13.85
N ALA A 147 -3.37 22.59 13.30
CA ALA A 147 -4.66 22.45 13.96
C ALA A 147 -4.58 21.67 15.26
N ALA A 148 -3.60 20.78 15.39
CA ALA A 148 -3.30 20.04 16.63
C ALA A 148 -2.47 20.83 17.65
N GLY A 149 -2.12 22.11 17.35
CA GLY A 149 -1.23 22.90 18.21
C GLY A 149 0.23 22.43 18.18
N ILE A 150 0.64 21.72 17.11
CA ILE A 150 2.01 21.27 16.92
C ILE A 150 2.74 22.31 16.09
N GLU A 151 3.82 22.86 16.62
CA GLU A 151 4.65 23.80 15.88
C GLU A 151 5.36 23.07 14.72
N VAL A 152 5.28 23.66 13.51
CA VAL A 152 5.95 23.10 12.33
C VAL A 152 7.18 23.96 12.03
N ALA A 153 8.36 23.32 12.07
CA ALA A 153 9.61 23.96 11.70
C ALA A 153 9.69 24.21 10.19
N THR A 154 10.29 25.32 9.82
CA THR A 154 10.54 25.66 8.41
C THR A 154 11.85 25.06 7.91
N ALA A 155 12.04 24.98 6.59
CA ALA A 155 13.30 24.58 6.00
C ALA A 155 14.46 25.55 6.35
N GLU A 156 14.13 26.82 6.56
CA GLU A 156 15.11 27.85 6.97
C GLU A 156 15.65 27.58 8.38
N GLU A 157 14.80 27.15 9.30
CA GLU A 157 15.21 26.80 10.67
C GLU A 157 16.11 25.57 10.69
N ALA A 158 15.92 24.62 9.80
CA ALA A 158 16.81 23.47 9.62
C ALA A 158 18.09 23.85 8.85
N GLY A 159 18.12 25.05 8.25
CA GLY A 159 19.29 25.70 7.67
C GLY A 159 20.00 24.93 6.57
N ALA A 160 21.31 25.11 6.49
CA ALA A 160 22.16 24.46 5.47
C ALA A 160 22.09 22.93 5.50
N ILE A 161 21.71 22.32 6.62
CA ILE A 161 21.60 20.86 6.75
C ILE A 161 20.43 20.34 5.94
N ALA A 162 19.27 21.01 5.97
CA ALA A 162 18.12 20.62 5.14
C ALA A 162 18.42 20.81 3.65
N ALA A 163 19.17 21.87 3.30
CA ALA A 163 19.57 22.15 1.93
C ALA A 163 20.61 21.14 1.41
N SER A 164 21.49 20.63 2.26
CA SER A 164 22.54 19.65 1.90
C SER A 164 22.06 18.19 1.95
N ALA A 165 20.84 17.93 2.37
CA ALA A 165 20.30 16.58 2.39
C ALA A 165 20.31 15.97 0.98
N PRO A 166 20.73 14.71 0.80
CA PRO A 166 20.81 14.09 -0.51
C PRO A 166 19.39 13.93 -1.08
N ARG A 167 19.05 14.70 -2.11
CA ARG A 167 17.75 14.66 -2.78
C ARG A 167 17.75 13.62 -3.88
N ILE A 168 16.60 12.99 -4.10
CA ILE A 168 16.41 12.10 -5.23
C ILE A 168 16.24 12.94 -6.50
N ALA A 169 17.01 12.62 -7.54
CA ALA A 169 16.94 13.30 -8.81
C ALA A 169 15.52 13.27 -9.40
N GLY A 170 15.06 14.42 -9.91
CA GLY A 170 13.73 14.56 -10.48
C GLY A 170 12.58 14.40 -9.48
N ASN A 171 12.85 14.36 -8.17
CA ASN A 171 11.86 14.19 -7.10
C ASN A 171 10.93 12.98 -7.31
N ALA A 172 11.43 11.95 -7.96
CA ALA A 172 10.70 10.73 -8.29
C ALA A 172 11.62 9.50 -8.19
N HIS A 173 11.04 8.37 -7.78
CA HIS A 173 11.74 7.10 -7.69
C HIS A 173 10.83 5.96 -8.15
N ASP A 174 11.31 5.16 -9.09
CA ASP A 174 10.63 3.94 -9.53
C ASP A 174 11.21 2.74 -8.79
N GLY A 175 10.34 1.87 -8.32
CA GLY A 175 10.72 0.68 -7.60
C GLY A 175 9.91 -0.54 -8.00
N SER A 176 10.43 -1.70 -7.66
CA SER A 176 9.73 -2.97 -7.82
C SER A 176 10.09 -3.94 -6.71
N ALA A 177 9.17 -4.79 -6.35
CA ALA A 177 9.39 -5.87 -5.39
C ALA A 177 8.68 -7.15 -5.80
N GLY A 178 9.18 -8.28 -5.31
CA GLY A 178 8.59 -9.60 -5.53
C GLY A 178 9.00 -10.23 -6.86
N GLY A 179 8.34 -11.35 -7.16
CA GLY A 179 8.65 -12.18 -8.32
C GLY A 179 9.64 -13.28 -7.98
N THR A 180 9.17 -14.50 -7.93
CA THR A 180 10.01 -15.70 -7.82
C THR A 180 9.82 -16.56 -9.06
N MET A 181 10.85 -17.32 -9.42
CA MET A 181 10.77 -18.28 -10.55
C MET A 181 9.72 -19.38 -10.31
N LEU A 182 9.37 -19.62 -9.03
CA LEU A 182 8.44 -20.67 -8.60
C LEU A 182 7.01 -20.15 -8.33
N GLY A 183 6.69 -18.93 -8.72
CA GLY A 183 5.42 -18.29 -8.45
C GLY A 183 5.53 -17.21 -7.37
N GLY A 184 4.51 -16.38 -7.24
CA GLY A 184 4.46 -15.28 -6.29
C GLY A 184 3.81 -14.04 -6.87
N GLN A 185 4.01 -12.93 -6.19
CA GLN A 185 3.52 -11.63 -6.62
C GLN A 185 4.70 -10.70 -6.91
N SER A 186 4.56 -9.87 -7.92
CA SER A 186 5.49 -8.76 -8.16
C SER A 186 4.70 -7.46 -8.32
N THR A 187 5.27 -6.40 -7.81
CA THR A 187 4.64 -5.08 -7.76
C THR A 187 5.63 -4.05 -8.27
N GLY A 188 5.18 -3.20 -9.19
CA GLY A 188 5.93 -2.02 -9.64
C GLY A 188 5.24 -0.76 -9.15
N TRP A 189 6.01 0.20 -8.66
CA TRP A 189 5.50 1.47 -8.17
C TRP A 189 6.38 2.63 -8.57
N ARG A 190 5.77 3.82 -8.56
CA ARG A 190 6.46 5.09 -8.69
C ARG A 190 6.16 5.95 -7.46
N THR A 191 7.20 6.44 -6.82
CA THR A 191 7.10 7.38 -5.69
C THR A 191 7.38 8.79 -6.18
N LEU A 192 6.50 9.72 -5.83
CA LEU A 192 6.67 11.14 -6.09
C LEU A 192 6.77 11.88 -4.76
N GLY A 193 7.70 12.81 -4.66
CA GLY A 193 7.80 13.72 -3.52
C GLY A 193 6.93 14.94 -3.72
N ALA A 194 6.41 15.48 -2.62
CA ALA A 194 5.81 16.80 -2.65
C ALA A 194 6.87 17.85 -3.04
N GLN A 195 6.49 18.85 -3.83
CA GLN A 195 7.45 19.88 -4.30
C GLN A 195 8.06 20.67 -3.14
N ALA A 196 7.26 20.97 -2.12
CA ALA A 196 7.72 21.68 -0.92
C ALA A 196 8.50 20.79 0.07
N ALA A 197 8.41 19.45 -0.07
CA ALA A 197 9.09 18.46 0.77
C ALA A 197 9.62 17.31 -0.11
N PRO A 198 10.63 17.57 -0.97
CA PRO A 198 11.10 16.62 -1.96
C PRO A 198 11.77 15.42 -1.32
N LEU A 199 11.76 14.29 -2.06
CA LEU A 199 12.30 13.02 -1.58
C LEU A 199 13.76 13.16 -1.16
N VAL A 200 14.09 12.58 -0.01
CA VAL A 200 15.45 12.50 0.53
C VAL A 200 15.91 11.05 0.47
N SER A 201 17.06 10.83 -0.16
CA SER A 201 17.62 9.47 -0.28
C SER A 201 17.83 8.83 1.09
N GLY A 202 17.39 7.59 1.22
CA GLY A 202 17.44 6.83 2.46
C GLY A 202 16.34 7.14 3.48
N LEU A 203 15.52 8.19 3.28
CA LEU A 203 14.35 8.49 4.12
C LEU A 203 13.02 8.14 3.44
N SER A 204 13.01 8.14 2.11
CA SER A 204 11.78 8.06 1.31
C SER A 204 11.44 6.64 0.86
N GLY A 205 11.81 5.62 1.62
CA GLY A 205 11.41 4.23 1.41
C GLY A 205 12.20 3.46 0.34
N GLU A 206 13.30 3.99 -0.16
CA GLU A 206 14.16 3.34 -1.16
C GLU A 206 14.92 2.12 -0.60
N GLY A 207 15.01 2.01 0.72
CA GLY A 207 15.87 1.04 1.41
C GLY A 207 15.24 -0.33 1.69
N ALA A 208 14.05 -0.65 1.19
CA ALA A 208 13.39 -1.93 1.44
C ALA A 208 14.02 -3.13 0.69
N GLY A 209 15.04 -2.89 -0.16
CA GLY A 209 15.80 -3.92 -0.86
C GLY A 209 17.19 -4.10 -0.25
N GLY A 210 17.66 -5.32 -0.05
CA GLY A 210 18.98 -5.62 0.50
C GLY A 210 20.18 -5.04 -0.29
N GLY A 211 21.37 -5.07 0.28
CA GLY A 211 22.62 -4.63 -0.36
C GLY A 211 22.88 -3.11 -0.27
N LEU A 212 23.12 -2.47 -1.43
CA LEU A 212 23.43 -1.01 -1.48
C LEU A 212 22.29 -0.13 -0.94
N ALA A 213 21.05 -0.61 -0.94
CA ALA A 213 19.91 0.06 -0.34
C ALA A 213 20.07 0.25 1.18
N GLY A 214 20.74 -0.68 1.88
CA GLY A 214 21.07 -0.53 3.29
C GLY A 214 22.02 0.64 3.58
N LEU A 215 22.98 0.92 2.68
CA LEU A 215 23.90 2.07 2.82
C LEU A 215 23.15 3.40 2.62
N ALA A 216 22.20 3.46 1.68
CA ALA A 216 21.35 4.65 1.49
C ALA A 216 20.53 4.93 2.75
N ALA A 217 19.98 3.90 3.39
CA ALA A 217 19.23 4.03 4.64
C ALA A 217 20.11 4.58 5.77
N ILE A 218 21.38 4.15 5.88
CA ILE A 218 22.33 4.70 6.86
C ILE A 218 22.56 6.20 6.61
N GLY A 219 22.82 6.60 5.38
CA GLY A 219 23.00 8.01 5.00
C GLY A 219 21.76 8.85 5.29
N GLY A 220 20.58 8.34 4.96
CA GLY A 220 19.29 8.98 5.24
C GLY A 220 19.05 9.17 6.74
N ASN A 221 19.32 8.14 7.53
CA ASN A 221 19.20 8.22 8.98
C ASN A 221 20.10 9.27 9.59
N GLN A 222 21.37 9.37 9.12
CA GLN A 222 22.28 10.41 9.56
C GLN A 222 21.82 11.81 9.16
N ALA A 223 21.26 11.97 7.96
CA ALA A 223 20.67 13.24 7.51
C ALA A 223 19.47 13.63 8.38
N ALA A 224 18.56 12.68 8.68
CA ALA A 224 17.43 12.93 9.57
C ALA A 224 17.86 13.36 10.96
N GLN A 225 18.88 12.69 11.53
CA GLN A 225 19.41 13.04 12.84
C GLN A 225 20.00 14.47 12.87
N ARG A 226 20.80 14.82 11.87
CA ARG A 226 21.36 16.19 11.77
C ARG A 226 20.27 17.25 11.63
N MET A 227 19.21 16.94 10.84
CA MET A 227 18.05 17.85 10.70
C MET A 227 17.29 17.98 12.01
N ALA A 228 17.14 16.90 12.79
CA ALA A 228 16.51 16.93 14.10
C ALA A 228 17.34 17.78 15.10
N ASP A 229 18.66 17.64 15.08
CA ASP A 229 19.56 18.43 15.94
C ASP A 229 19.51 19.92 15.56
N ALA A 230 19.49 20.24 14.26
CA ALA A 230 19.46 21.62 13.78
C ALA A 230 18.10 22.31 14.02
N SER A 231 16.99 21.62 13.77
CA SER A 231 15.64 22.16 13.99
C SER A 231 15.24 22.18 15.47
N GLY A 232 15.96 21.45 16.31
CA GLY A 232 15.61 21.26 17.72
C GLY A 232 14.30 20.50 17.95
N GLY A 233 13.83 19.79 16.92
CA GLY A 233 12.52 19.16 16.87
C GLY A 233 12.54 17.68 16.48
N LEU A 234 11.36 17.16 16.23
CA LEU A 234 11.13 15.82 15.66
C LEU A 234 11.09 15.93 14.14
N VAL A 235 11.94 15.20 13.45
CA VAL A 235 11.87 15.04 11.99
C VAL A 235 10.90 13.93 11.64
N LEU A 236 10.02 14.16 10.68
CA LEU A 236 9.13 13.15 10.11
C LEU A 236 9.32 13.10 8.59
N ALA A 237 9.49 11.91 8.05
CA ALA A 237 9.51 11.64 6.62
C ALA A 237 8.42 10.61 6.28
N PRO A 238 7.18 11.06 6.02
CA PRO A 238 6.08 10.18 5.64
C PRO A 238 6.24 9.63 4.23
N LEU A 239 5.87 8.35 4.07
CA LEU A 239 5.69 7.67 2.80
C LEU A 239 4.33 6.99 2.79
N LEU A 240 3.40 7.49 2.00
CA LEU A 240 2.09 6.88 1.77
C LEU A 240 2.16 6.03 0.51
N ARG A 241 1.75 4.76 0.58
CA ARG A 241 1.66 3.89 -0.59
C ARG A 241 0.21 3.59 -0.93
N LEU A 242 -0.18 3.89 -2.16
CA LEU A 242 -1.52 3.67 -2.70
C LEU A 242 -1.51 2.51 -3.70
N ASP A 243 -2.49 1.62 -3.55
CA ASP A 243 -2.70 0.47 -4.43
C ASP A 243 -4.07 0.57 -5.11
N TYR A 244 -4.20 -0.08 -6.25
CA TYR A 244 -5.38 -0.01 -7.11
C TYR A 244 -6.03 -1.39 -7.36
N VAL A 245 -5.40 -2.46 -6.91
CA VAL A 245 -5.88 -3.81 -7.17
C VAL A 245 -5.49 -4.77 -6.04
N ASN A 246 -6.39 -5.66 -5.71
CA ASN A 246 -6.07 -6.81 -4.88
C ASN A 246 -5.79 -8.00 -5.80
N VAL A 247 -4.58 -8.55 -5.74
CA VAL A 247 -4.20 -9.75 -6.49
C VAL A 247 -3.93 -10.90 -5.53
N SER A 248 -4.42 -12.06 -5.89
CA SER A 248 -4.17 -13.29 -5.18
C SER A 248 -3.70 -14.40 -6.10
N SER A 249 -2.95 -15.34 -5.59
CA SER A 249 -2.54 -16.54 -6.32
C SER A 249 -2.63 -17.76 -5.40
N SER A 250 -3.29 -18.80 -5.88
CA SER A 250 -3.41 -20.09 -5.19
C SER A 250 -2.99 -21.24 -6.11
N GLY A 251 -2.43 -22.33 -5.56
CA GLY A 251 -2.02 -23.45 -6.40
C GLY A 251 -0.91 -24.33 -5.81
N ARG A 252 -0.57 -24.17 -4.54
CA ARG A 252 0.42 -25.02 -3.85
C ARG A 252 -0.16 -26.32 -3.30
N SER A 253 -1.24 -26.85 -3.87
CA SER A 253 -1.73 -28.16 -3.43
C SER A 253 -0.88 -29.26 -4.05
N LEU A 254 -0.23 -30.06 -3.21
CA LEU A 254 0.50 -31.26 -3.63
C LEU A 254 -0.43 -32.35 -4.21
N LEU A 255 -1.74 -32.23 -4.01
CA LEU A 255 -2.75 -33.18 -4.43
C LEU A 255 -3.61 -32.69 -5.60
N ALA A 256 -3.76 -31.37 -5.76
CA ALA A 256 -4.52 -30.77 -6.85
C ALA A 256 -3.58 -29.98 -7.76
N ALA A 257 -3.37 -30.44 -8.99
CA ALA A 257 -2.55 -29.75 -9.99
C ALA A 257 -3.29 -28.54 -10.59
N THR A 258 -3.86 -27.68 -9.73
CA THR A 258 -4.56 -26.44 -10.14
C THR A 258 -3.73 -25.23 -9.77
N ALA A 259 -3.63 -24.28 -10.70
CA ALA A 259 -3.00 -22.99 -10.48
C ALA A 259 -4.04 -21.90 -10.81
N ASN A 260 -4.36 -21.05 -9.85
CA ASN A 260 -5.32 -19.97 -10.00
C ASN A 260 -4.67 -18.63 -9.66
N ALA A 261 -4.98 -17.61 -10.45
CA ALA A 261 -4.62 -16.23 -10.18
C ALA A 261 -5.89 -15.36 -10.28
N GLU A 262 -6.04 -14.45 -9.34
CA GLU A 262 -7.20 -13.57 -9.26
C GLU A 262 -6.77 -12.12 -9.13
N ALA A 263 -7.54 -11.21 -9.72
CA ALA A 263 -7.35 -9.78 -9.58
C ALA A 263 -8.71 -9.09 -9.44
N THR A 264 -8.81 -8.20 -8.46
CA THR A 264 -10.01 -7.39 -8.21
C THR A 264 -9.62 -5.93 -8.09
N ALA A 265 -10.27 -5.04 -8.84
CA ALA A 265 -10.05 -3.61 -8.71
C ALA A 265 -10.49 -3.14 -7.32
N GLN A 266 -9.53 -2.72 -6.50
CA GLN A 266 -9.77 -2.27 -5.13
C GLN A 266 -8.74 -1.22 -4.75
N PHE A 267 -9.19 -0.03 -4.39
CA PHE A 267 -8.31 1.00 -3.87
C PHE A 267 -7.92 0.68 -2.43
N SER A 268 -6.64 0.85 -2.08
CA SER A 268 -6.19 0.66 -0.70
C SER A 268 -4.95 1.49 -0.35
N VAL A 269 -4.77 1.74 0.96
CA VAL A 269 -3.46 2.08 1.52
C VAL A 269 -2.69 0.78 1.71
N ALA A 270 -1.56 0.66 1.04
CA ALA A 270 -0.85 -0.60 0.90
C ALA A 270 0.31 -0.77 1.91
N PRO A 271 0.76 -2.02 2.17
CA PRO A 271 1.99 -2.29 2.89
C PRO A 271 3.19 -1.56 2.29
N GLY A 272 4.10 -1.10 3.14
CA GLY A 272 5.19 -0.20 2.77
C GLY A 272 4.84 1.28 2.99
N THR A 273 3.59 1.60 3.37
CA THR A 273 3.23 2.88 3.98
C THR A 273 3.92 2.98 5.33
N ALA A 274 4.68 4.05 5.54
CA ALA A 274 5.51 4.20 6.73
C ALA A 274 5.78 5.68 7.05
N VAL A 275 6.24 5.95 8.28
CA VAL A 275 6.78 7.25 8.67
C VAL A 275 8.12 7.03 9.32
N THR A 276 9.19 7.43 8.66
CA THR A 276 10.50 7.49 9.31
C THR A 276 10.54 8.72 10.21
N TYR A 277 11.01 8.55 11.44
CA TYR A 277 11.15 9.66 12.38
C TYR A 277 12.54 9.69 12.99
N ALA A 278 13.00 10.89 13.32
CA ALA A 278 14.23 11.12 14.07
C ALA A 278 14.03 12.30 15.02
N ALA A 279 14.56 12.19 16.24
CA ALA A 279 14.52 13.27 17.20
C ALA A 279 15.93 13.69 17.62
N ARG A 280 16.04 14.88 18.22
CA ARG A 280 17.28 15.38 18.80
C ARG A 280 17.81 14.36 19.81
N ARG A 281 19.08 14.03 19.70
CA ARG A 281 19.76 13.10 20.60
C ARG A 281 19.78 13.67 22.03
N GLN A 282 19.22 12.90 22.96
CA GLN A 282 19.32 13.19 24.39
C GLN A 282 20.29 12.18 25.01
N GLY A 283 21.50 12.65 25.37
CA GLY A 283 22.52 11.80 26.00
C GLY A 283 23.42 11.01 25.04
N MET A 284 24.37 10.28 25.59
CA MET A 284 25.30 9.44 24.82
C MET A 284 24.72 8.04 24.70
N GLY A 285 24.26 7.63 23.51
CA GLY A 285 24.19 6.21 23.25
C GLY A 285 23.02 5.63 22.45
N ALA A 286 21.88 6.25 22.34
CA ALA A 286 20.81 5.67 21.54
C ALA A 286 20.45 6.56 20.34
N SER A 287 20.39 5.97 19.16
CA SER A 287 19.86 6.64 17.98
C SER A 287 18.34 6.76 18.16
N ASP A 288 17.82 7.97 18.32
CA ASP A 288 16.40 8.27 18.42
C ASP A 288 15.74 8.29 17.02
N ILE A 289 16.02 7.25 16.23
CA ILE A 289 15.47 7.06 14.88
C ILE A 289 14.63 5.80 14.87
N GLY A 290 13.48 5.89 14.24
CA GLY A 290 12.60 4.75 14.08
C GLY A 290 11.65 4.91 12.90
N THR A 291 10.81 3.91 12.73
CA THR A 291 9.81 3.88 11.66
C THR A 291 8.48 3.40 12.21
N LEU A 292 7.43 4.18 11.99
CA LEU A 292 6.05 3.72 12.11
C LEU A 292 5.70 2.99 10.83
N GLN A 293 5.22 1.77 10.94
CA GLN A 293 4.77 0.99 9.78
C GLN A 293 3.26 0.80 9.84
N LEU A 294 2.62 0.78 8.68
CA LEU A 294 1.20 0.44 8.55
C LEU A 294 0.92 -0.91 9.23
N ALA A 295 -0.10 -0.96 10.08
CA ALA A 295 -0.46 -2.18 10.81
C ALA A 295 -1.01 -3.26 9.88
N ALA A 296 -1.82 -2.87 8.90
CA ALA A 296 -2.40 -3.73 7.88
C ALA A 296 -2.82 -2.88 6.67
N SER A 297 -2.96 -3.51 5.49
CA SER A 297 -3.59 -2.85 4.34
C SER A 297 -4.97 -2.32 4.70
N VAL A 298 -5.29 -1.11 4.24
CA VAL A 298 -6.59 -0.45 4.51
C VAL A 298 -7.32 -0.30 3.17
N PRO A 299 -8.18 -1.28 2.82
CA PRO A 299 -8.95 -1.22 1.59
C PRO A 299 -10.11 -0.23 1.70
N SER A 300 -10.44 0.41 0.58
CA SER A 300 -11.72 1.10 0.40
C SER A 300 -12.76 0.13 -0.16
N ALA A 301 -13.98 0.19 0.36
CA ALA A 301 -15.10 -0.54 -0.22
C ALA A 301 -15.71 0.17 -1.44
N GLU A 302 -15.28 1.41 -1.71
CA GLU A 302 -15.89 2.24 -2.75
C GLU A 302 -15.26 1.95 -4.12
N PRO A 303 -16.08 1.72 -5.16
CA PRO A 303 -15.61 1.50 -6.51
C PRO A 303 -15.01 2.78 -7.10
N PHE A 304 -13.96 2.63 -7.90
CA PHE A 304 -13.25 3.74 -8.54
C PHE A 304 -12.84 3.44 -9.97
N ALA A 305 -12.93 2.18 -10.40
CA ALA A 305 -12.42 1.75 -11.68
C ALA A 305 -13.28 0.63 -12.28
N THR A 306 -13.21 0.51 -13.58
CA THR A 306 -13.64 -0.69 -14.30
C THR A 306 -12.42 -1.56 -14.60
N MET A 307 -12.63 -2.87 -14.76
CA MET A 307 -11.56 -3.79 -15.15
C MET A 307 -11.91 -4.46 -16.46
N ALA A 308 -11.02 -4.36 -17.43
CA ALA A 308 -11.09 -5.08 -18.69
C ALA A 308 -9.97 -6.11 -18.74
N ALA A 309 -10.31 -7.37 -18.86
CA ALA A 309 -9.36 -8.44 -19.01
C ALA A 309 -9.22 -8.84 -20.49
N SER A 310 -7.99 -8.98 -20.94
CA SER A 310 -7.65 -9.53 -22.23
C SER A 310 -6.65 -10.67 -22.03
N GLY A 311 -6.89 -11.82 -22.62
CA GLY A 311 -5.97 -12.93 -22.53
C GLY A 311 -6.63 -14.24 -22.94
N GLY A 312 -5.80 -15.18 -23.30
CA GLY A 312 -6.19 -16.53 -23.73
C GLY A 312 -5.18 -17.55 -23.22
N ALA A 313 -5.51 -18.82 -23.40
CA ALA A 313 -4.57 -19.91 -23.14
C ALA A 313 -3.34 -19.73 -24.05
N ALA A 314 -2.25 -19.26 -23.49
CA ALA A 314 -0.97 -19.26 -24.17
C ALA A 314 -0.40 -20.68 -24.03
N GLY A 315 -0.52 -21.48 -25.04
CA GLY A 315 0.15 -22.77 -25.16
C GLY A 315 1.66 -22.54 -25.24
N ASN A 316 2.34 -22.58 -24.10
CA ASN A 316 3.78 -22.66 -24.11
C ASN A 316 4.21 -24.10 -24.33
N TRP A 317 5.18 -24.32 -25.20
CA TRP A 317 5.71 -25.62 -25.64
C TRP A 317 6.15 -26.56 -24.51
N VAL A 318 6.22 -26.09 -23.27
CA VAL A 318 6.76 -26.82 -22.11
C VAL A 318 5.75 -26.94 -20.96
N GLY A 319 4.56 -26.35 -21.04
CA GLY A 319 3.56 -26.43 -19.99
C GLY A 319 2.27 -25.68 -20.34
N LEU A 320 1.14 -26.19 -19.86
CA LEU A 320 -0.15 -25.53 -20.01
C LEU A 320 -0.20 -24.32 -19.07
N GLY A 321 0.00 -23.12 -19.59
CA GLY A 321 -0.10 -21.88 -18.85
C GLY A 321 -1.24 -21.01 -19.34
N THR A 322 -1.94 -20.36 -18.41
CA THR A 322 -2.88 -19.27 -18.72
C THR A 322 -2.26 -17.94 -18.30
N ARG A 323 -2.28 -16.97 -19.21
CA ARG A 323 -1.87 -15.60 -18.92
C ARG A 323 -3.01 -14.66 -19.27
N THR A 324 -3.34 -13.78 -18.33
CA THR A 324 -4.33 -12.73 -18.53
C THR A 324 -3.69 -11.39 -18.22
N ASP A 325 -3.79 -10.45 -19.15
CA ASP A 325 -3.47 -9.06 -18.92
C ASP A 325 -4.79 -8.32 -18.62
N ALA A 326 -4.85 -7.59 -17.52
CA ALA A 326 -6.04 -6.88 -17.09
C ALA A 326 -5.72 -5.38 -16.92
N ALA A 327 -6.45 -4.54 -17.64
CA ALA A 327 -6.36 -3.09 -17.47
C ALA A 327 -7.39 -2.65 -16.42
N VAL A 328 -6.93 -1.97 -15.39
CA VAL A 328 -7.78 -1.28 -14.42
C VAL A 328 -7.91 0.16 -14.85
N GLN A 329 -9.06 0.49 -15.44
CA GLN A 329 -9.37 1.82 -15.94
C GLN A 329 -10.02 2.63 -14.82
N ALA A 330 -9.27 3.52 -14.19
CA ALA A 330 -9.78 4.41 -13.16
C ALA A 330 -10.69 5.49 -13.73
N VAL A 331 -11.73 5.84 -12.99
CA VAL A 331 -12.43 7.11 -13.13
C VAL A 331 -11.66 8.13 -12.29
N GLU A 332 -10.91 9.02 -12.94
CA GLU A 332 -9.92 9.89 -12.28
C GLU A 332 -10.50 10.68 -11.11
N ALA A 333 -11.67 11.31 -11.28
CA ALA A 333 -12.30 12.07 -10.21
C ALA A 333 -12.57 11.22 -8.96
N ARG A 334 -12.97 9.97 -9.15
CA ARG A 334 -13.23 9.05 -8.06
C ARG A 334 -11.95 8.56 -7.40
N TRP A 335 -10.93 8.24 -8.22
CA TRP A 335 -9.61 7.90 -7.72
C TRP A 335 -9.02 9.03 -6.87
N VAL A 336 -9.14 10.27 -7.32
CA VAL A 336 -8.70 11.46 -6.56
C VAL A 336 -9.42 11.57 -5.22
N ALA A 337 -10.74 11.34 -5.19
CA ALA A 337 -11.51 11.36 -3.94
C ALA A 337 -10.99 10.33 -2.93
N LEU A 338 -10.71 9.10 -3.40
CA LEU A 338 -10.17 8.02 -2.56
C LEU A 338 -8.72 8.29 -2.14
N ALA A 339 -7.89 8.84 -3.02
CA ALA A 339 -6.52 9.25 -2.68
C ALA A 339 -6.52 10.34 -1.60
N ARG A 340 -7.45 11.30 -1.66
CA ARG A 340 -7.68 12.30 -0.61
C ARG A 340 -8.13 11.67 0.70
N ALA A 341 -9.05 10.72 0.67
CA ALA A 341 -9.47 9.98 1.84
C ALA A 341 -8.30 9.21 2.49
N ALA A 342 -7.44 8.62 1.67
CA ALA A 342 -6.26 7.89 2.12
C ALA A 342 -5.25 8.80 2.82
N TYR A 343 -4.83 9.92 2.19
CA TYR A 343 -3.84 10.79 2.83
C TYR A 343 -4.41 11.53 4.05
N ARG A 344 -5.67 11.93 4.05
CA ARG A 344 -6.31 12.53 5.24
C ARG A 344 -6.31 11.57 6.43
N GLY A 345 -6.64 10.30 6.18
CA GLY A 345 -6.60 9.26 7.22
C GLY A 345 -5.17 8.96 7.70
N PHE A 346 -4.22 8.86 6.78
CA PHE A 346 -2.80 8.65 7.10
C PHE A 346 -2.23 9.82 7.93
N ASN A 347 -2.47 11.06 7.51
CA ASN A 347 -2.01 12.24 8.22
C ASN A 347 -2.67 12.37 9.61
N ALA A 348 -3.97 12.07 9.72
CA ALA A 348 -4.66 12.03 11.00
C ALA A 348 -4.06 11.00 11.96
N ALA A 349 -3.70 9.82 11.45
CA ALA A 349 -3.02 8.79 12.24
C ALA A 349 -1.65 9.25 12.75
N ILE A 350 -0.86 9.96 11.92
CA ILE A 350 0.41 10.57 12.36
C ILE A 350 0.17 11.56 13.50
N VAL A 351 -0.77 12.48 13.32
CA VAL A 351 -1.09 13.49 14.34
C VAL A 351 -1.59 12.84 15.62
N GLN A 352 -2.39 11.77 15.54
CA GLN A 352 -2.85 11.02 16.70
C GLN A 352 -1.68 10.37 17.46
N GLN A 353 -0.71 9.79 16.76
CA GLN A 353 0.51 9.23 17.37
C GLN A 353 1.30 10.30 18.13
N LEU A 354 1.45 11.48 17.55
CA LEU A 354 2.15 12.59 18.19
C LEU A 354 1.41 13.09 19.44
N ARG A 355 0.08 13.14 19.40
CA ARG A 355 -0.73 13.53 20.56
C ARG A 355 -0.69 12.49 21.67
N ALA A 356 -0.81 11.21 21.31
CA ALA A 356 -0.78 10.10 22.28
C ALA A 356 0.57 9.99 23.00
N ALA A 357 1.65 10.36 22.33
CA ALA A 357 2.99 10.31 22.90
C ALA A 357 3.32 11.54 23.78
N ARG A 358 2.55 12.65 23.69
CA ARG A 358 2.75 13.82 24.54
C ARG A 358 2.18 13.58 25.94
N PRO A 359 2.93 13.87 27.02
CA PRO A 359 2.36 13.82 28.36
C PRO A 359 1.17 14.80 28.42
N THR A 360 0.04 14.34 28.94
CA THR A 360 -1.07 15.21 29.34
C THR A 360 -0.55 16.17 30.41
N ALA A 361 -0.56 17.48 30.10
CA ALA A 361 -0.17 18.53 31.03
C ALA A 361 -1.11 18.59 32.22
#